data_4e9596e27bacc61b14ac5e0d848ec0b0
#
_entry.id   4e9596e27bacc61b14ac5e0d848ec0b0
#
_cell.length_a   1.000
_cell.length_b   1.000
_cell.length_c   1.000
_cell.angle_alpha   90.00
_cell.angle_beta   90.00
_cell.angle_gamma   90.00
#
_symmetry.space_group_name_H-M   'P 1'
#
loop_
_entity.id
_entity.type
_entity.pdbx_description
1 polymer ?
#
loop_
_entity_poly.entity_id
_entity_poly.type
_entity_poly.pdbx_seq_one_letter_code
_entity_poly.pdbx_strand_id
1 'polypeptide(L)'
;SMTSTNLWGDQKAAVAYRIDPSSFLGEHRVPEIPYAIYMILGYDFTGFHVRFRDISRGGVRVILSNDENYVHNRQTQFQENFNLAFTQKLKNKDIPESGSKGTVLMKQGKNDKANLAFSQYVDSIMDICLKAPGVPESDKEEVIFLGPDENTAHLMDGACNYVHDRHYGYWRAFTTGKSNKLGGIPHDTYGMTTRSVRQFVEGTQRKLNLKEKECTKLITGGPDGDLGSNEILLSKEKIVGVVDGSG
;
A
#
# COMPACT_ATOMS: atom_id res chain seq x y z
N SER A 1 -7.19 -15.15 -18.91
CA SER A 1 -6.04 -15.13 -19.85
C SER A 1 -5.03 -14.07 -19.42
N MET A 2 -3.77 -14.25 -19.77
CA MET A 2 -2.70 -13.29 -19.54
C MET A 2 -2.75 -12.21 -20.64
N THR A 3 -2.69 -10.93 -20.26
CA THR A 3 -2.69 -9.81 -21.22
C THR A 3 -1.29 -9.22 -21.44
N SER A 4 -0.40 -9.33 -20.45
CA SER A 4 1.00 -8.90 -20.57
C SER A 4 1.88 -9.63 -19.56
N THR A 5 3.20 -9.65 -19.81
CA THR A 5 4.21 -10.24 -18.93
C THR A 5 5.55 -9.54 -19.12
N ASN A 6 6.45 -9.65 -18.16
CA ASN A 6 7.83 -9.17 -18.27
C ASN A 6 8.83 -10.25 -18.73
N LEU A 7 8.36 -11.41 -19.20
CA LEU A 7 9.23 -12.51 -19.67
C LEU A 7 9.94 -12.23 -21.00
N TRP A 8 9.74 -11.05 -21.60
CA TRP A 8 10.37 -10.68 -22.85
C TRP A 8 11.85 -10.27 -22.74
N GLY A 9 12.36 -10.07 -21.52
CA GLY A 9 13.75 -9.71 -21.27
C GLY A 9 14.57 -10.85 -20.67
N ASP A 10 15.89 -10.77 -20.84
CA ASP A 10 16.82 -11.71 -20.23
C ASP A 10 16.89 -11.49 -18.71
N GLN A 11 16.97 -12.57 -17.95
CA GLN A 11 17.20 -12.60 -16.50
C GLN A 11 16.34 -11.62 -15.68
N LYS A 12 15.16 -12.03 -15.29
CA LYS A 12 14.29 -11.28 -14.38
C LYS A 12 14.43 -11.75 -12.94
N ALA A 13 14.56 -10.79 -12.03
CA ALA A 13 14.59 -11.07 -10.58
C ALA A 13 13.23 -11.58 -10.06
N ALA A 14 12.14 -11.15 -10.69
CA ALA A 14 10.80 -11.65 -10.45
C ALA A 14 10.02 -11.65 -11.77
N VAL A 15 9.08 -12.58 -11.89
CA VAL A 15 8.21 -12.70 -13.07
C VAL A 15 6.88 -12.04 -12.77
N ALA A 16 6.42 -11.20 -13.67
CA ALA A 16 5.14 -10.51 -13.54
C ALA A 16 4.20 -10.85 -14.69
N TYR A 17 2.94 -11.00 -14.34
CA TYR A 17 1.83 -11.21 -15.25
C TYR A 17 0.76 -10.16 -15.00
N ARG A 18 0.33 -9.45 -16.04
CA ARG A 18 -0.93 -8.73 -16.05
C ARG A 18 -2.00 -9.67 -16.57
N ILE A 19 -3.00 -9.91 -15.77
CA ILE A 19 -4.04 -10.92 -15.99
C ILE A 19 -5.34 -10.19 -16.35
N ASP A 20 -6.09 -10.75 -17.30
CA ASP A 20 -7.47 -10.32 -17.57
C ASP A 20 -8.36 -10.72 -16.39
N PRO A 21 -8.93 -9.74 -15.67
CA PRO A 21 -9.71 -10.03 -14.48
C PRO A 21 -10.95 -10.87 -14.74
N SER A 22 -11.60 -10.68 -15.88
CA SER A 22 -12.81 -11.42 -16.25
C SER A 22 -12.52 -12.92 -16.39
N SER A 23 -11.41 -13.25 -17.05
CA SER A 23 -10.99 -14.65 -17.19
C SER A 23 -10.46 -15.26 -15.89
N PHE A 24 -9.82 -14.44 -15.03
CA PHE A 24 -9.24 -14.91 -13.78
C PHE A 24 -10.30 -15.19 -12.72
N LEU A 25 -11.26 -14.28 -12.59
CA LEU A 25 -12.33 -14.38 -11.59
C LEU A 25 -13.42 -15.39 -12.04
N GLY A 26 -13.58 -15.57 -13.36
CA GLY A 26 -14.55 -16.51 -13.91
C GLY A 26 -15.97 -16.23 -13.42
N GLU A 27 -16.62 -17.26 -12.86
CA GLU A 27 -17.98 -17.18 -12.31
C GLU A 27 -18.03 -16.68 -10.84
N HIS A 28 -16.89 -16.31 -10.24
CA HIS A 28 -16.89 -15.79 -8.88
C HIS A 28 -17.69 -14.49 -8.79
N ARG A 29 -18.64 -14.45 -7.87
CA ARG A 29 -19.43 -13.26 -7.60
C ARG A 29 -18.59 -12.26 -6.85
N VAL A 30 -18.09 -11.25 -7.55
CA VAL A 30 -17.38 -10.11 -6.97
C VAL A 30 -18.24 -8.86 -7.08
N PRO A 31 -18.10 -7.89 -6.16
CA PRO A 31 -18.87 -6.64 -6.23
C PRO A 31 -18.65 -5.86 -7.53
N GLU A 32 -17.44 -5.95 -8.07
CA GLU A 32 -17.03 -5.32 -9.32
C GLU A 32 -15.80 -6.03 -9.88
N ILE A 33 -15.73 -6.14 -11.21
CA ILE A 33 -14.55 -6.67 -11.89
C ILE A 33 -13.46 -5.60 -11.92
N PRO A 34 -12.24 -5.88 -11.41
CA PRO A 34 -11.13 -4.95 -11.47
C PRO A 34 -10.73 -4.59 -12.91
N TYR A 35 -10.12 -3.44 -13.08
CA TYR A 35 -9.49 -3.03 -14.33
C TYR A 35 -8.28 -3.90 -14.68
N ALA A 36 -7.45 -4.20 -13.68
CA ALA A 36 -6.28 -5.04 -13.86
C ALA A 36 -5.92 -5.80 -12.58
N ILE A 37 -5.38 -6.99 -12.76
CA ILE A 37 -4.74 -7.81 -11.73
C ILE A 37 -3.31 -8.07 -12.19
N TYR A 38 -2.32 -7.72 -11.35
CA TYR A 38 -0.93 -8.11 -11.53
C TYR A 38 -0.59 -9.19 -10.53
N MET A 39 0.03 -10.26 -11.01
CA MET A 39 0.60 -11.32 -10.20
C MET A 39 2.12 -11.33 -10.39
N ILE A 40 2.85 -11.22 -9.30
CA ILE A 40 4.31 -11.13 -9.31
C ILE A 40 4.89 -12.31 -8.51
N LEU A 41 5.76 -13.07 -9.13
CA LEU A 41 6.39 -14.24 -8.55
C LEU A 41 7.89 -14.03 -8.44
N GLY A 42 8.34 -13.72 -7.24
CA GLY A 42 9.76 -13.66 -6.88
C GLY A 42 10.27 -14.98 -6.29
N TYR A 43 11.59 -15.10 -6.20
CA TYR A 43 12.20 -16.24 -5.54
C TYR A 43 11.80 -16.31 -4.06
N ASP A 44 11.80 -15.18 -3.37
CA ASP A 44 11.57 -15.06 -1.92
C ASP A 44 10.16 -14.55 -1.55
N PHE A 45 9.30 -14.24 -2.52
CA PHE A 45 7.98 -13.66 -2.27
C PHE A 45 6.95 -14.01 -3.35
N THR A 46 5.68 -13.74 -3.02
CA THR A 46 4.58 -13.68 -3.99
C THR A 46 3.89 -12.32 -3.85
N GLY A 47 3.63 -11.64 -4.95
CA GLY A 47 3.00 -10.33 -4.96
C GLY A 47 1.71 -10.28 -5.78
N PHE A 48 0.79 -9.43 -5.35
CA PHE A 48 -0.38 -9.03 -6.13
C PHE A 48 -0.51 -7.51 -6.15
N HIS A 49 -1.05 -6.99 -7.25
CA HIS A 49 -1.52 -5.61 -7.34
C HIS A 49 -2.86 -5.61 -8.08
N VAL A 50 -3.90 -5.15 -7.40
CA VAL A 50 -5.26 -5.07 -7.96
C VAL A 50 -5.63 -3.60 -8.13
N ARG A 51 -6.23 -3.27 -9.27
CA ARG A 51 -6.62 -1.90 -9.64
C ARG A 51 -8.03 -1.89 -10.20
N PHE A 52 -8.82 -0.88 -9.84
CA PHE A 52 -10.18 -0.72 -10.34
C PHE A 52 -10.33 0.32 -11.46
N ARG A 53 -9.27 1.05 -11.81
CA ARG A 53 -9.15 1.92 -12.99
C ARG A 53 -7.69 2.04 -13.46
N ASP A 54 -7.52 2.66 -14.63
CA ASP A 54 -6.23 3.07 -15.19
C ASP A 54 -5.49 4.08 -14.28
N ILE A 55 -6.23 4.98 -13.62
CA ILE A 55 -5.71 5.84 -12.55
C ILE A 55 -6.29 5.36 -11.23
N SER A 56 -5.45 4.78 -10.40
CA SER A 56 -5.86 4.22 -9.11
C SER A 56 -4.79 4.44 -8.04
N ARG A 57 -5.24 4.73 -6.82
CA ARG A 57 -4.41 4.95 -5.65
C ARG A 57 -4.64 3.88 -4.60
N GLY A 58 -3.57 3.43 -3.99
CA GLY A 58 -3.62 2.51 -2.86
C GLY A 58 -2.26 2.28 -2.23
N GLY A 59 -2.25 1.68 -1.06
CA GLY A 59 -1.03 1.30 -0.37
C GLY A 59 -0.42 0.02 -0.92
N VAL A 60 0.86 -0.17 -0.65
CA VAL A 60 1.55 -1.44 -0.82
C VAL A 60 2.05 -1.93 0.53
N ARG A 61 1.76 -3.18 0.84
CA ARG A 61 2.09 -3.82 2.11
C ARG A 61 3.08 -4.95 1.89
N VAL A 62 4.12 -5.04 2.71
CA VAL A 62 4.97 -6.22 2.79
C VAL A 62 4.55 -7.03 4.02
N ILE A 63 4.04 -8.23 3.78
CA ILE A 63 3.56 -9.15 4.80
C ILE A 63 4.72 -10.08 5.18
N LEU A 64 5.23 -9.89 6.39
CA LEU A 64 6.24 -10.76 6.97
C LEU A 64 5.59 -12.07 7.42
N SER A 65 6.24 -13.18 7.14
CA SER A 65 5.71 -14.50 7.45
C SER A 65 6.49 -15.18 8.56
N ASN A 66 5.76 -15.83 9.45
CA ASN A 66 6.29 -16.83 10.38
C ASN A 66 5.69 -18.20 10.04
N ASP A 67 6.15 -19.25 10.73
CA ASP A 67 5.73 -20.63 10.44
C ASP A 67 4.23 -20.86 10.72
N GLU A 68 3.66 -20.11 11.65
CA GLU A 68 2.26 -20.26 12.06
C GLU A 68 1.28 -19.62 11.07
N ASN A 69 1.63 -18.46 10.51
CA ASN A 69 0.69 -17.67 9.71
C ASN A 69 0.90 -17.77 8.19
N TYR A 70 2.05 -18.28 7.72
CA TYR A 70 2.36 -18.28 6.28
C TYR A 70 1.33 -18.99 5.42
N VAL A 71 0.88 -20.18 5.84
CA VAL A 71 -0.08 -20.98 5.05
C VAL A 71 -1.40 -20.23 4.93
N HIS A 72 -1.88 -19.65 6.02
CA HIS A 72 -3.09 -18.83 6.03
C HIS A 72 -2.95 -17.60 5.15
N ASN A 73 -1.89 -16.82 5.33
CA ASN A 73 -1.63 -15.61 4.56
C ASN A 73 -1.51 -15.90 3.05
N ARG A 74 -0.87 -17.01 2.70
CA ARG A 74 -0.75 -17.46 1.30
C ARG A 74 -2.12 -17.78 0.68
N GLN A 75 -3.01 -18.39 1.45
CA GLN A 75 -4.35 -18.77 0.97
C GLN A 75 -5.27 -17.53 0.85
N THR A 76 -5.08 -16.51 1.68
CA THR A 76 -5.97 -15.36 1.77
C THR A 76 -5.41 -14.12 1.06
N GLN A 77 -4.14 -14.09 0.68
CA GLN A 77 -3.44 -12.93 0.13
C GLN A 77 -4.20 -12.22 -0.99
N PHE A 78 -4.65 -12.97 -1.99
CA PHE A 78 -5.38 -12.37 -3.12
C PHE A 78 -6.72 -11.77 -2.67
N GLN A 79 -7.47 -12.48 -1.86
CA GLN A 79 -8.77 -12.01 -1.37
C GLN A 79 -8.61 -10.75 -0.51
N GLU A 80 -7.61 -10.72 0.36
CA GLU A 80 -7.27 -9.52 1.15
C GLU A 80 -6.91 -8.36 0.24
N ASN A 81 -6.01 -8.59 -0.72
CA ASN A 81 -5.59 -7.57 -1.69
C ASN A 81 -6.79 -6.99 -2.46
N PHE A 82 -7.66 -7.86 -2.97
CA PHE A 82 -8.88 -7.47 -3.67
C PHE A 82 -9.80 -6.62 -2.80
N ASN A 83 -10.10 -7.09 -1.59
CA ASN A 83 -10.99 -6.40 -0.66
C ASN A 83 -10.46 -5.02 -0.25
N LEU A 84 -9.15 -4.91 -0.02
CA LEU A 84 -8.50 -3.64 0.32
C LEU A 84 -8.50 -2.66 -0.87
N ALA A 85 -8.26 -3.15 -2.08
CA ALA A 85 -8.36 -2.32 -3.29
C ALA A 85 -9.78 -1.81 -3.52
N PHE A 86 -10.78 -2.68 -3.33
CA PHE A 86 -12.19 -2.32 -3.45
C PHE A 86 -12.63 -1.31 -2.39
N THR A 87 -12.24 -1.52 -1.12
CA THR A 87 -12.53 -0.56 -0.04
C THR A 87 -11.85 0.79 -0.28
N GLN A 88 -10.63 0.80 -0.81
CA GLN A 88 -9.94 2.02 -1.18
C GLN A 88 -10.72 2.81 -2.24
N LYS A 89 -11.30 2.12 -3.23
CA LYS A 89 -12.18 2.73 -4.23
C LYS A 89 -13.41 3.39 -3.58
N LEU A 90 -14.03 2.73 -2.60
CA LEU A 90 -15.23 3.22 -1.93
C LEU A 90 -15.00 4.46 -1.07
N LYS A 91 -13.75 4.78 -0.73
CA LYS A 91 -13.44 6.00 0.05
C LYS A 91 -13.89 7.27 -0.66
N ASN A 92 -13.64 7.41 -1.97
CA ASN A 92 -14.08 8.51 -2.82
C ASN A 92 -14.08 9.88 -2.11
N LYS A 93 -12.97 10.22 -1.43
CA LYS A 93 -12.96 11.33 -0.47
C LYS A 93 -12.08 12.52 -0.89
N ASP A 94 -10.89 12.30 -1.41
CA ASP A 94 -9.89 13.34 -1.62
C ASP A 94 -9.82 13.77 -3.09
N ILE A 95 -9.59 12.82 -3.97
CA ILE A 95 -9.43 12.99 -5.41
C ILE A 95 -10.25 11.91 -6.14
N PRO A 96 -10.67 12.16 -7.38
CA PRO A 96 -11.60 11.28 -8.10
C PRO A 96 -10.90 10.06 -8.75
N GLU A 97 -9.80 9.59 -8.18
CA GLU A 97 -9.18 8.34 -8.59
C GLU A 97 -9.88 7.12 -7.99
N SER A 98 -9.65 5.98 -8.58
CA SER A 98 -10.16 4.72 -8.08
C SER A 98 -9.20 4.06 -7.09
N GLY A 99 -9.59 2.91 -6.56
CA GLY A 99 -8.83 2.15 -5.59
C GLY A 99 -7.87 1.14 -6.21
N SER A 100 -6.73 0.98 -5.56
CA SER A 100 -5.78 -0.10 -5.79
C SER A 100 -5.21 -0.61 -4.46
N LYS A 101 -4.58 -1.78 -4.50
CA LYS A 101 -3.80 -2.31 -3.39
C LYS A 101 -2.70 -3.21 -3.92
N GLY A 102 -1.53 -3.09 -3.31
CA GLY A 102 -0.41 -4.00 -3.51
C GLY A 102 -0.15 -4.82 -2.24
N THR A 103 0.18 -6.09 -2.40
CA THR A 103 0.66 -6.95 -1.32
C THR A 103 1.87 -7.74 -1.78
N VAL A 104 2.87 -7.82 -0.93
CA VAL A 104 4.09 -8.63 -1.11
C VAL A 104 4.17 -9.57 0.09
N LEU A 105 3.91 -10.85 -0.12
CA LEU A 105 3.96 -11.87 0.92
C LEU A 105 5.34 -12.56 0.89
N MET A 106 6.10 -12.40 1.94
CA MET A 106 7.38 -13.07 2.10
C MET A 106 7.21 -14.57 2.30
N LYS A 107 8.06 -15.38 1.66
CA LYS A 107 8.13 -16.83 1.97
C LYS A 107 8.73 -17.05 3.35
N GLN A 108 8.44 -18.20 3.93
CA GLN A 108 8.99 -18.59 5.24
C GLN A 108 10.51 -18.48 5.27
N GLY A 109 11.02 -17.91 6.37
CA GLY A 109 12.46 -17.73 6.57
C GLY A 109 13.13 -16.70 5.64
N LYS A 110 12.34 -15.84 4.95
CA LYS A 110 12.84 -14.85 3.98
C LYS A 110 12.54 -13.41 4.36
N ASN A 111 12.09 -13.14 5.58
CA ASN A 111 11.74 -11.80 6.05
C ASN A 111 12.90 -10.79 5.98
N ASP A 112 14.14 -11.25 6.10
CA ASP A 112 15.36 -10.45 5.92
C ASP A 112 15.51 -9.89 4.49
N LYS A 113 14.81 -10.45 3.51
CA LYS A 113 14.79 -10.01 2.11
C LYS A 113 13.62 -9.07 1.78
N ALA A 114 12.85 -8.62 2.75
CA ALA A 114 11.64 -7.81 2.54
C ALA A 114 11.88 -6.56 1.66
N ASN A 115 12.95 -5.81 1.92
CA ASN A 115 13.28 -4.62 1.13
C ASN A 115 13.65 -4.97 -0.31
N LEU A 116 14.39 -6.06 -0.51
CA LEU A 116 14.73 -6.56 -1.85
C LEU A 116 13.48 -7.04 -2.59
N ALA A 117 12.60 -7.79 -1.93
CA ALA A 117 11.33 -8.25 -2.49
C ALA A 117 10.45 -7.09 -2.94
N PHE A 118 10.36 -6.02 -2.14
CA PHE A 118 9.67 -4.79 -2.51
C PHE A 118 10.27 -4.15 -3.77
N SER A 119 11.61 -4.04 -3.84
CA SER A 119 12.28 -3.46 -5.02
C SER A 119 12.01 -4.30 -6.28
N GLN A 120 12.07 -5.63 -6.17
CA GLN A 120 11.76 -6.55 -7.27
C GLN A 120 10.28 -6.48 -7.69
N TYR A 121 9.37 -6.26 -6.74
CA TYR A 121 7.95 -6.02 -7.01
C TYR A 121 7.75 -4.74 -7.82
N VAL A 122 8.40 -3.64 -7.43
CA VAL A 122 8.35 -2.36 -8.16
C VAL A 122 8.93 -2.49 -9.55
N ASP A 123 10.11 -3.13 -9.68
CA ASP A 123 10.76 -3.39 -10.97
C ASP A 123 9.84 -4.17 -11.92
N SER A 124 9.21 -5.23 -11.42
CA SER A 124 8.30 -6.08 -12.19
C SER A 124 7.06 -5.34 -12.69
N ILE A 125 6.51 -4.41 -11.89
CA ILE A 125 5.40 -3.54 -12.33
C ILE A 125 5.89 -2.59 -13.41
N MET A 126 7.07 -1.99 -13.24
CA MET A 126 7.64 -1.08 -14.22
C MET A 126 7.92 -1.79 -15.56
N ASP A 127 8.38 -3.02 -15.53
CA ASP A 127 8.58 -3.81 -16.75
C ASP A 127 7.30 -3.97 -17.59
N ILE A 128 6.14 -4.06 -16.93
CA ILE A 128 4.85 -4.15 -17.62
C ILE A 128 4.35 -2.78 -18.07
N CYS A 129 4.56 -1.74 -17.25
CA CYS A 129 4.09 -0.38 -17.55
C CYS A 129 4.98 0.33 -18.57
N LEU A 130 6.29 0.08 -18.54
CA LEU A 130 7.25 0.63 -19.48
C LEU A 130 7.37 -0.32 -20.68
N LYS A 131 6.63 -0.03 -21.70
CA LYS A 131 6.54 -0.85 -22.91
C LYS A 131 7.94 -1.18 -23.48
N ALA A 132 8.25 -2.47 -23.56
CA ALA A 132 9.45 -2.90 -24.25
C ALA A 132 9.22 -2.94 -25.77
N PRO A 133 10.27 -2.72 -26.58
CA PRO A 133 10.20 -2.89 -28.02
C PRO A 133 9.71 -4.31 -28.38
N GLY A 134 8.67 -4.41 -29.20
CA GLY A 134 8.11 -5.69 -29.65
C GLY A 134 7.03 -6.32 -28.77
N VAL A 135 6.69 -5.70 -27.64
CA VAL A 135 5.51 -6.08 -26.84
C VAL A 135 4.28 -5.39 -27.41
N PRO A 136 3.17 -6.10 -27.66
CA PRO A 136 1.93 -5.47 -28.13
C PRO A 136 1.51 -4.34 -27.16
N GLU A 137 1.25 -3.18 -27.72
CA GLU A 137 0.80 -2.02 -26.94
C GLU A 137 -0.52 -2.35 -26.24
N SER A 138 -0.58 -2.15 -24.93
CA SER A 138 -1.88 -1.85 -24.32
C SER A 138 -2.18 -0.40 -24.73
N ASP A 139 -3.33 -0.16 -25.33
CA ASP A 139 -3.74 1.16 -25.83
C ASP A 139 -3.92 2.22 -24.72
N LYS A 140 -3.66 1.86 -23.47
CA LYS A 140 -3.91 2.72 -22.31
C LYS A 140 -2.69 2.76 -21.38
N GLU A 141 -2.24 3.97 -21.10
CA GLU A 141 -1.28 4.21 -20.02
C GLU A 141 -1.93 3.98 -18.65
N GLU A 142 -1.21 3.33 -17.76
CA GLU A 142 -1.64 3.15 -16.38
C GLU A 142 -0.84 4.06 -15.45
N VAL A 143 -1.54 4.85 -14.65
CA VAL A 143 -0.91 5.69 -13.62
C VAL A 143 -0.95 4.95 -12.29
N ILE A 144 0.22 4.53 -11.84
CA ILE A 144 0.40 3.75 -10.62
C ILE A 144 0.74 4.67 -9.47
N PHE A 145 -0.03 4.54 -8.38
CA PHE A 145 0.25 5.18 -7.09
C PHE A 145 0.42 4.12 -6.02
N LEU A 146 1.57 4.11 -5.37
CA LEU A 146 1.83 3.27 -4.21
C LEU A 146 1.99 4.14 -2.97
N GLY A 147 1.05 4.02 -2.03
CA GLY A 147 1.18 4.65 -0.72
C GLY A 147 1.96 3.78 0.26
N PRO A 148 2.57 4.37 1.30
CA PRO A 148 3.12 3.59 2.39
C PRO A 148 2.01 2.84 3.14
N ASP A 149 2.29 1.61 3.51
CA ASP A 149 1.49 0.77 4.37
C ASP A 149 2.46 -0.07 5.24
N GLU A 150 2.03 -1.18 5.78
CA GLU A 150 2.85 -2.01 6.65
C GLU A 150 4.19 -2.37 5.99
N ASN A 151 5.27 -2.10 6.72
CA ASN A 151 6.69 -2.36 6.36
C ASN A 151 7.20 -1.67 5.09
N THR A 152 6.59 -0.58 4.61
CA THR A 152 6.98 0.06 3.34
C THR A 152 7.27 1.55 3.40
N ALA A 153 6.95 2.26 4.49
CA ALA A 153 7.10 3.71 4.56
C ALA A 153 8.54 4.18 4.23
N HIS A 154 9.55 3.50 4.73
CA HIS A 154 10.97 3.80 4.49
C HIS A 154 11.45 3.50 3.06
N LEU A 155 10.65 2.82 2.24
CA LEU A 155 11.00 2.41 0.89
C LEU A 155 10.47 3.37 -0.18
N MET A 156 9.63 4.34 0.17
CA MET A 156 8.93 5.20 -0.79
C MET A 156 9.88 6.09 -1.59
N ASP A 157 10.91 6.65 -0.97
CA ASP A 157 11.92 7.47 -1.66
C ASP A 157 12.73 6.63 -2.66
N GLY A 158 13.14 5.43 -2.25
CA GLY A 158 13.86 4.51 -3.12
C GLY A 158 13.05 4.10 -4.34
N ALA A 159 11.78 3.78 -4.15
CA ALA A 159 10.87 3.44 -5.24
C ALA A 159 10.66 4.62 -6.21
N CYS A 160 10.47 5.83 -5.66
CA CYS A 160 10.29 7.04 -6.48
C CYS A 160 11.52 7.33 -7.36
N ASN A 161 12.73 7.26 -6.78
CA ASN A 161 13.97 7.45 -7.53
C ASN A 161 14.16 6.36 -8.59
N TYR A 162 13.91 5.11 -8.23
CA TYR A 162 14.04 3.99 -9.15
C TYR A 162 13.16 4.14 -10.39
N VAL A 163 11.89 4.50 -10.24
CA VAL A 163 11.00 4.67 -11.40
C VAL A 163 11.29 5.93 -12.19
N HIS A 164 11.86 6.97 -11.57
CA HIS A 164 12.40 8.13 -12.26
C HIS A 164 13.58 7.73 -13.17
N ASP A 165 14.52 6.95 -12.65
CA ASP A 165 15.69 6.48 -13.42
C ASP A 165 15.27 5.51 -14.56
N ARG A 166 14.15 4.81 -14.39
CA ARG A 166 13.50 4.01 -15.43
C ARG A 166 12.71 4.84 -16.44
N HIS A 167 12.72 6.18 -16.34
CA HIS A 167 12.01 7.12 -17.22
C HIS A 167 10.47 6.94 -17.23
N TYR A 168 9.89 6.50 -16.12
CA TYR A 168 8.45 6.44 -15.99
C TYR A 168 7.85 7.85 -15.95
N GLY A 169 7.00 8.20 -16.91
CA GLY A 169 6.48 9.57 -17.10
C GLY A 169 5.74 10.13 -15.88
N TYR A 170 5.12 9.26 -15.09
CA TYR A 170 4.37 9.62 -13.88
C TYR A 170 5.14 9.37 -12.57
N TRP A 171 6.48 9.37 -12.62
CA TRP A 171 7.32 9.04 -11.46
C TRP A 171 7.01 9.87 -10.21
N ARG A 172 6.63 11.15 -10.37
CA ARG A 172 6.25 12.01 -9.23
C ARG A 172 4.98 11.54 -8.52
N ALA A 173 4.08 10.91 -9.24
CA ALA A 173 2.86 10.36 -8.70
C ALA A 173 3.02 8.93 -8.16
N PHE A 174 4.10 8.24 -8.51
CA PHE A 174 4.29 6.81 -8.25
C PHE A 174 4.23 6.45 -6.76
N THR A 175 4.83 7.29 -5.89
CA THR A 175 4.74 7.08 -4.44
C THR A 175 4.16 8.29 -3.72
N THR A 176 3.42 8.03 -2.65
CA THR A 176 3.01 9.02 -1.64
C THR A 176 3.80 8.82 -0.35
N GLY A 177 3.80 9.80 0.55
CA GLY A 177 4.55 9.71 1.80
C GLY A 177 6.08 9.78 1.65
N LYS A 178 6.56 10.06 0.45
CA LYS A 178 7.99 10.31 0.17
C LYS A 178 8.46 11.60 0.82
N SER A 179 9.78 11.76 0.91
CA SER A 179 10.41 12.92 1.54
C SER A 179 10.14 14.23 0.81
N ASN A 180 10.34 15.35 1.52
CA ASN A 180 10.24 16.70 0.95
C ASN A 180 11.22 16.93 -0.21
N LYS A 181 12.37 16.23 -0.22
CA LYS A 181 13.36 16.32 -1.30
C LYS A 181 12.78 15.87 -2.66
N LEU A 182 11.82 14.95 -2.60
CA LEU A 182 11.11 14.42 -3.77
C LEU A 182 9.73 15.09 -3.97
N GLY A 183 9.46 16.20 -3.26
CA GLY A 183 8.20 16.93 -3.34
C GLY A 183 7.04 16.25 -2.58
N GLY A 184 7.35 15.34 -1.67
CA GLY A 184 6.38 14.64 -0.84
C GLY A 184 6.18 15.26 0.53
N ILE A 185 5.28 14.66 1.30
CA ILE A 185 5.03 14.99 2.71
C ILE A 185 5.12 13.68 3.49
N PRO A 186 6.15 13.48 4.33
CA PRO A 186 6.28 12.30 5.18
C PRO A 186 5.26 12.39 6.33
N HIS A 187 4.09 11.81 6.14
CA HIS A 187 2.93 11.92 7.01
C HIS A 187 3.23 11.56 8.47
N ASP A 188 3.94 10.48 8.71
CA ASP A 188 4.27 9.98 10.04
C ASP A 188 5.17 10.97 10.80
N THR A 189 6.16 11.54 10.12
CA THR A 189 7.06 12.54 10.70
C THR A 189 6.33 13.80 11.20
N TYR A 190 5.28 14.19 10.49
CA TYR A 190 4.46 15.34 10.86
C TYR A 190 3.28 14.97 11.76
N GLY A 191 3.04 13.70 12.02
CA GLY A 191 1.90 13.21 12.81
C GLY A 191 0.56 13.67 12.20
N MET A 192 0.44 13.66 10.88
CA MET A 192 -0.71 14.27 10.18
C MET A 192 -2.03 13.59 10.54
N THR A 193 -2.05 12.26 10.63
CA THR A 193 -3.25 11.51 11.01
C THR A 193 -3.71 11.90 12.41
N THR A 194 -2.77 11.94 13.36
CA THR A 194 -3.05 12.34 14.75
C THR A 194 -3.55 13.78 14.82
N ARG A 195 -2.89 14.71 14.14
CA ARG A 195 -3.31 16.13 14.14
C ARG A 195 -4.73 16.30 13.60
N SER A 196 -5.09 15.53 12.57
CA SER A 196 -6.46 15.52 12.04
C SER A 196 -7.47 15.00 13.07
N VAL A 197 -7.20 13.87 13.72
CA VAL A 197 -8.06 13.32 14.79
C VAL A 197 -8.16 14.29 15.95
N ARG A 198 -7.06 14.91 16.36
CA ARG A 198 -7.05 15.90 17.45
C ARG A 198 -7.96 17.10 17.18
N GLN A 199 -8.09 17.57 15.94
CA GLN A 199 -9.02 18.66 15.63
C GLN A 199 -10.49 18.28 15.93
N PHE A 200 -10.88 17.02 15.72
CA PHE A 200 -12.21 16.54 16.11
C PHE A 200 -12.35 16.44 17.64
N VAL A 201 -11.31 15.94 18.33
CA VAL A 201 -11.29 15.87 19.80
C VAL A 201 -11.41 17.27 20.41
N GLU A 202 -10.58 18.21 19.99
CA GLU A 202 -10.62 19.59 20.46
C GLU A 202 -11.95 20.29 20.15
N GLY A 203 -12.53 20.03 18.98
CA GLY A 203 -13.87 20.51 18.61
C GLY A 203 -14.94 19.98 19.57
N THR A 204 -14.86 18.70 19.94
CA THR A 204 -15.78 18.08 20.91
C THR A 204 -15.60 18.67 22.32
N GLN A 205 -14.35 18.80 22.75
CA GLN A 205 -14.03 19.40 24.05
C GLN A 205 -14.59 20.84 24.16
N ARG A 206 -14.38 21.66 23.13
CA ARG A 206 -14.96 23.02 23.07
C ARG A 206 -16.48 23.00 23.18
N LYS A 207 -17.14 22.12 22.44
CA LYS A 207 -18.61 21.99 22.46
C LYS A 207 -19.14 21.60 23.84
N LEU A 208 -18.38 20.77 24.57
CA LEU A 208 -18.75 20.28 25.90
C LEU A 208 -18.21 21.16 27.05
N ASN A 209 -17.54 22.30 26.77
CA ASN A 209 -16.87 23.11 27.75
C ASN A 209 -15.83 22.37 28.62
N LEU A 210 -15.14 21.39 28.02
CA LEU A 210 -14.09 20.64 28.68
C LEU A 210 -12.72 21.28 28.41
N LYS A 211 -11.85 21.29 29.42
CA LYS A 211 -10.46 21.67 29.24
C LYS A 211 -9.59 20.44 29.04
N GLU A 212 -8.79 20.43 27.99
CA GLU A 212 -7.96 19.30 27.61
C GLU A 212 -7.17 18.72 28.80
N LYS A 213 -6.52 19.57 29.60
CA LYS A 213 -5.71 19.14 30.76
C LYS A 213 -6.50 18.55 31.93
N GLU A 214 -7.81 18.76 31.95
CA GLU A 214 -8.71 18.23 32.97
C GLU A 214 -9.33 16.88 32.54
N CYS A 215 -9.13 16.51 31.28
CA CYS A 215 -9.65 15.26 30.74
C CYS A 215 -8.67 14.10 30.98
N THR A 216 -9.24 12.91 31.15
CA THR A 216 -8.50 11.65 31.11
C THR A 216 -8.84 10.89 29.84
N LYS A 217 -7.94 10.05 29.37
CA LYS A 217 -8.18 9.21 28.19
C LYS A 217 -7.57 7.82 28.32
N LEU A 218 -8.21 6.88 27.67
CA LEU A 218 -7.74 5.54 27.38
C LEU A 218 -7.39 5.46 25.89
N ILE A 219 -6.24 4.90 25.57
CA ILE A 219 -5.81 4.66 24.18
C ILE A 219 -5.95 3.18 23.91
N THR A 220 -6.66 2.84 22.83
CA THR A 220 -6.76 1.47 22.32
C THR A 220 -6.14 1.38 20.93
N GLY A 221 -5.39 0.32 20.64
CA GLY A 221 -4.59 0.15 19.44
C GLY A 221 -3.09 0.34 19.71
N GLY A 222 -2.25 0.13 18.71
CA GLY A 222 -0.80 0.14 18.88
C GLY A 222 -0.24 1.49 19.33
N PRO A 223 0.39 1.59 20.50
CA PRO A 223 1.02 2.83 20.96
C PRO A 223 2.29 3.17 20.17
N ASP A 224 2.83 2.22 19.44
CA ASP A 224 3.98 2.32 18.53
C ASP A 224 3.59 2.64 17.08
N GLY A 225 2.30 2.59 16.73
CA GLY A 225 1.78 3.00 15.43
C GLY A 225 1.77 4.53 15.25
N ASP A 226 1.64 5.00 14.00
CA ASP A 226 1.66 6.42 13.64
C ASP A 226 0.68 7.25 14.49
N LEU A 227 -0.58 6.83 14.55
CA LEU A 227 -1.60 7.55 15.31
C LEU A 227 -1.31 7.50 16.82
N GLY A 228 -1.06 6.30 17.36
CA GLY A 228 -0.92 6.10 18.80
C GLY A 228 0.31 6.79 19.38
N SER A 229 1.47 6.65 18.76
CA SER A 229 2.71 7.27 19.21
C SER A 229 2.63 8.80 19.18
N ASN A 230 2.13 9.38 18.10
CA ASN A 230 1.94 10.82 18.00
C ASN A 230 0.86 11.33 18.94
N GLU A 231 -0.19 10.59 19.21
CA GLU A 231 -1.22 10.96 20.19
C GLU A 231 -0.66 11.05 21.61
N ILE A 232 0.23 10.14 22.00
CA ILE A 232 0.94 10.18 23.28
C ILE A 232 1.79 11.44 23.40
N LEU A 233 2.48 11.82 22.31
CA LEU A 233 3.39 12.96 22.31
C LEU A 233 2.68 14.31 22.21
N LEU A 234 1.58 14.41 21.49
CA LEU A 234 0.93 15.68 21.15
C LEU A 234 -0.19 16.08 22.09
N SER A 235 -0.83 15.14 22.74
CA SER A 235 -1.99 15.40 23.59
C SER A 235 -1.60 15.86 24.99
N LYS A 236 -2.47 16.64 25.62
CA LYS A 236 -2.30 17.16 26.99
C LYS A 236 -3.26 16.54 27.99
N GLU A 237 -4.19 15.69 27.54
CA GLU A 237 -5.03 14.90 28.41
C GLU A 237 -4.17 13.89 29.21
N LYS A 238 -4.61 13.55 30.41
CA LYS A 238 -3.95 12.53 31.22
C LYS A 238 -4.26 11.14 30.66
N ILE A 239 -3.25 10.46 30.13
CA ILE A 239 -3.38 9.05 29.72
C ILE A 239 -3.46 8.20 30.98
N VAL A 240 -4.54 7.46 31.12
CA VAL A 240 -4.80 6.57 32.28
C VAL A 240 -4.68 5.11 31.95
N GLY A 241 -4.57 4.75 30.67
CA GLY A 241 -4.34 3.40 30.22
C GLY A 241 -4.07 3.34 28.72
N VAL A 242 -3.33 2.32 28.32
CA VAL A 242 -3.05 1.96 26.93
C VAL A 242 -3.33 0.48 26.80
N VAL A 243 -4.08 0.10 25.76
CA VAL A 243 -4.39 -1.31 25.45
C VAL A 243 -3.95 -1.57 24.02
N ASP A 244 -3.12 -2.55 23.80
CA ASP A 244 -2.65 -2.98 22.49
C ASP A 244 -3.10 -4.42 22.16
N GLY A 245 -2.53 -5.01 21.10
CA GLY A 245 -2.88 -6.36 20.68
C GLY A 245 -2.45 -7.46 21.64
N SER A 246 -1.62 -7.15 22.63
CA SER A 246 -1.19 -8.08 23.67
C SER A 246 -2.03 -8.01 24.97
N GLY A 247 -2.90 -7.02 25.09
CA GLY A 247 -3.81 -6.82 26.23
C GLY A 247 -3.49 -5.64 27.11
#